data_aa3cc184c4940832fe85ccd9ba8ee2c7
#
_entry.id   aa3cc184c4940832fe85ccd9ba8ee2c7
#
_cell.length_a   1.000
_cell.length_b   1.000
_cell.length_c   1.000
_cell.angle_alpha   90.00
_cell.angle_beta   90.00
_cell.angle_gamma   90.00
#
_symmetry.space_group_name_H-M   'P 1'
#
loop_
_entity.id
_entity.type
_entity.pdbx_description
1 polymer ?
#
loop_
_entity_poly.entity_id
_entity_poly.type
_entity_poly.pdbx_seq_one_letter_code
_entity_poly.pdbx_strand_id
1 'polypeptide(L)'
;MSKGIPDRAQVVIVGGGIIGASVAYHLTKRGISDVLVLEQGQLTGGTTWHAAGLVSQLKSTYSLTKLATYSARLFEELETETDQATGYRTPGSISVAADRERWEELKRGISMASTVGVEIREIEMDELSEFWPLVKTDDLVGALYIPDDGVTSPVDTTMALIKGARNG
;
A
#
# COMPACT_ATOMS: atom_id res chain seq x y z
N MET A 1 -10.92 -31.47 9.84
CA MET A 1 -9.74 -32.09 10.47
C MET A 1 -8.57 -31.13 10.24
N SER A 2 -7.96 -30.61 11.29
CA SER A 2 -6.74 -29.81 11.18
C SER A 2 -5.65 -30.74 10.65
N LYS A 3 -5.17 -30.50 9.42
CA LYS A 3 -3.95 -31.15 8.95
C LYS A 3 -2.85 -30.66 9.87
N GLY A 4 -2.11 -31.59 10.52
CA GLY A 4 -0.93 -31.24 11.32
C GLY A 4 0.08 -30.44 10.50
N ILE A 5 0.97 -29.73 11.20
CA ILE A 5 2.08 -29.03 10.52
C ILE A 5 2.91 -30.09 9.79
N PRO A 6 3.25 -29.89 8.49
CA PRO A 6 4.08 -30.84 7.75
C PRO A 6 5.51 -30.88 8.32
N ASP A 7 6.15 -32.04 8.22
CA ASP A 7 7.52 -32.25 8.74
C ASP A 7 8.59 -31.49 7.95
N ARG A 8 8.29 -31.05 6.74
CA ARG A 8 9.19 -30.29 5.86
C ARG A 8 8.41 -29.43 4.89
N ALA A 9 9.01 -28.33 4.44
CA ALA A 9 8.58 -27.47 3.34
C ALA A 9 9.81 -26.87 2.67
N GLN A 10 9.71 -26.52 1.38
CA GLN A 10 10.77 -25.84 0.67
C GLN A 10 11.04 -24.44 1.24
N VAL A 11 9.97 -23.70 1.57
CA VAL A 11 10.04 -22.38 2.18
C VAL A 11 9.11 -22.32 3.39
N VAL A 12 9.64 -21.85 4.52
CA VAL A 12 8.86 -21.58 5.73
C VAL A 12 8.86 -20.08 5.99
N ILE A 13 7.67 -19.49 6.08
CA ILE A 13 7.45 -18.08 6.39
C ILE A 13 6.88 -17.99 7.80
N VAL A 14 7.53 -17.22 8.67
CA VAL A 14 7.07 -17.00 10.05
C VAL A 14 6.36 -15.66 10.14
N GLY A 15 5.07 -15.69 10.44
CA GLY A 15 4.18 -14.55 10.57
C GLY A 15 3.15 -14.47 9.44
N GLY A 16 1.87 -14.42 9.81
CA GLY A 16 0.70 -14.35 8.93
C GLY A 16 0.16 -12.91 8.74
N GLY A 17 0.99 -11.90 8.91
CA GLY A 17 0.67 -10.51 8.56
C GLY A 17 0.86 -10.23 7.07
N ILE A 18 0.67 -8.96 6.66
CA ILE A 18 0.72 -8.56 5.24
C ILE A 18 2.06 -8.89 4.56
N ILE A 19 3.18 -8.81 5.29
CA ILE A 19 4.51 -9.14 4.74
C ILE A 19 4.61 -10.63 4.44
N GLY A 20 4.27 -11.50 5.39
CA GLY A 20 4.32 -12.95 5.19
C GLY A 20 3.33 -13.41 4.10
N ALA A 21 2.14 -12.83 4.07
CA ALA A 21 1.14 -13.07 3.04
C ALA A 21 1.65 -12.66 1.65
N SER A 22 2.27 -11.49 1.54
CA SER A 22 2.87 -10.99 0.28
C SER A 22 4.01 -11.88 -0.20
N VAL A 23 4.90 -12.32 0.72
CA VAL A 23 5.98 -13.25 0.36
C VAL A 23 5.42 -14.56 -0.15
N ALA A 24 4.43 -15.16 0.53
CA ALA A 24 3.79 -16.40 0.10
C ALA A 24 3.16 -16.24 -1.31
N TYR A 25 2.39 -15.17 -1.52
CA TYR A 25 1.78 -14.84 -2.80
C TYR A 25 2.81 -14.75 -3.93
N HIS A 26 3.88 -13.99 -3.73
CA HIS A 26 4.90 -13.81 -4.78
C HIS A 26 5.75 -15.06 -5.05
N LEU A 27 5.94 -15.92 -4.06
CA LEU A 27 6.60 -17.21 -4.25
C LEU A 27 5.76 -18.13 -5.14
N THR A 28 4.46 -18.25 -4.84
CA THR A 28 3.55 -19.10 -5.65
C THR A 28 3.39 -18.56 -7.07
N LYS A 29 3.31 -17.24 -7.25
CA LYS A 29 3.34 -16.59 -8.59
C LYS A 29 4.62 -16.89 -9.37
N ARG A 30 5.69 -17.27 -8.71
CA ARG A 30 6.97 -17.68 -9.33
C ARG A 30 7.12 -19.20 -9.46
N GLY A 31 6.05 -19.96 -9.20
CA GLY A 31 6.03 -21.42 -9.33
C GLY A 31 6.60 -22.16 -8.11
N ILE A 32 6.84 -21.48 -7.00
CA ILE A 32 7.28 -22.10 -5.73
C ILE A 32 6.04 -22.33 -4.88
N SER A 33 5.45 -23.53 -4.95
CA SER A 33 4.18 -23.87 -4.27
C SER A 33 4.36 -24.58 -2.93
N ASP A 34 5.53 -25.18 -2.65
CA ASP A 34 5.81 -25.83 -1.36
C ASP A 34 6.22 -24.77 -0.30
N VAL A 35 5.25 -23.94 0.08
CA VAL A 35 5.40 -22.81 1.01
C VAL A 35 4.52 -23.03 2.23
N LEU A 36 5.12 -22.97 3.43
CA LEU A 36 4.42 -23.06 4.72
C LEU A 36 4.44 -21.70 5.41
N VAL A 37 3.27 -21.14 5.70
CA VAL A 37 3.14 -19.96 6.56
C VAL A 37 2.77 -20.39 7.98
N LEU A 38 3.61 -20.04 8.94
CA LEU A 38 3.37 -20.27 10.36
C LEU A 38 2.92 -18.97 11.04
N GLU A 39 1.75 -19.02 11.68
CA GLU A 39 1.21 -17.92 12.48
C GLU A 39 0.82 -18.44 13.85
N GLN A 40 1.26 -17.75 14.89
CA GLN A 40 1.01 -18.18 16.29
C GLN A 40 -0.43 -17.90 16.77
N GLY A 41 -1.11 -16.97 16.10
CA GLY A 41 -2.47 -16.56 16.45
C GLY A 41 -3.40 -16.63 15.23
N GLN A 42 -4.15 -15.57 15.03
CA GLN A 42 -4.97 -15.40 13.82
C GLN A 42 -4.17 -14.65 12.75
N LEU A 43 -4.42 -14.98 11.48
CA LEU A 43 -3.90 -14.18 10.38
C LEU A 43 -4.26 -12.70 10.60
N THR A 44 -3.32 -11.81 10.30
CA THR A 44 -3.47 -10.35 10.50
C THR A 44 -3.49 -9.87 11.96
N GLY A 45 -3.49 -10.76 12.95
CA GLY A 45 -3.68 -10.43 14.37
C GLY A 45 -2.55 -9.61 15.02
N GLY A 46 -1.42 -9.44 14.33
CA GLY A 46 -0.30 -8.60 14.76
C GLY A 46 -0.46 -7.13 14.32
N THR A 47 0.61 -6.52 13.80
CA THR A 47 0.66 -5.10 13.39
C THR A 47 -0.30 -4.77 12.22
N THR A 48 -0.62 -5.75 11.37
CA THR A 48 -1.39 -5.52 10.15
C THR A 48 -2.76 -4.87 10.41
N TRP A 49 -3.54 -5.37 11.36
CA TRP A 49 -4.88 -4.84 11.62
C TRP A 49 -4.88 -3.45 12.28
N HIS A 50 -3.74 -2.99 12.81
CA HIS A 50 -3.60 -1.64 13.36
C HIS A 50 -3.24 -0.58 12.30
N ALA A 51 -2.90 -1.00 11.06
CA ALA A 51 -2.49 -0.09 10.02
C ALA A 51 -3.68 0.76 9.52
N ALA A 52 -3.40 2.03 9.24
CA ALA A 52 -4.43 2.96 8.74
C ALA A 52 -4.90 2.66 7.30
N GLY A 53 -4.19 1.79 6.58
CA GLY A 53 -4.54 1.40 5.23
C GLY A 53 -4.21 2.45 4.16
N LEU A 54 -3.39 3.43 4.45
CA LEU A 54 -2.95 4.43 3.48
C LEU A 54 -1.93 3.83 2.51
N VAL A 55 -2.19 3.97 1.21
CA VAL A 55 -1.36 3.46 0.12
C VAL A 55 -0.83 4.66 -0.68
N SER A 56 0.21 5.30 -0.18
CA SER A 56 0.86 6.42 -0.88
C SER A 56 1.97 5.91 -1.78
N GLN A 57 2.02 6.40 -3.02
CA GLN A 57 2.98 5.95 -4.02
C GLN A 57 4.32 6.68 -3.90
N LEU A 58 4.32 8.00 -3.69
CA LEU A 58 5.56 8.76 -3.53
C LEU A 58 6.26 8.41 -2.21
N LYS A 59 7.53 8.04 -2.29
CA LYS A 59 8.42 7.75 -1.17
C LYS A 59 9.70 8.57 -1.28
N SER A 60 10.54 8.53 -0.25
CA SER A 60 11.79 9.28 -0.18
C SER A 60 12.86 8.85 -1.17
N THR A 61 12.75 7.68 -1.79
CA THR A 61 13.72 7.17 -2.76
C THR A 61 13.04 6.56 -3.97
N TYR A 62 13.74 6.56 -5.11
CA TYR A 62 13.30 5.95 -6.36
C TYR A 62 12.86 4.47 -6.17
N SER A 63 13.69 3.66 -5.50
CA SER A 63 13.39 2.24 -5.31
C SER A 63 12.15 2.00 -4.45
N LEU A 64 11.97 2.79 -3.40
CA LEU A 64 10.77 2.70 -2.55
C LEU A 64 9.52 3.20 -3.28
N THR A 65 9.64 4.25 -4.11
CA THR A 65 8.53 4.73 -4.94
C THR A 65 8.13 3.67 -5.96
N LYS A 66 9.08 3.03 -6.64
CA LYS A 66 8.77 1.90 -7.54
C LYS A 66 8.07 0.74 -6.83
N LEU A 67 8.53 0.39 -5.63
CA LEU A 67 7.89 -0.67 -4.83
C LEU A 67 6.47 -0.27 -4.41
N ALA A 68 6.26 0.98 -4.01
CA ALA A 68 4.94 1.49 -3.63
C ALA A 68 3.98 1.52 -4.83
N THR A 69 4.43 1.98 -5.99
CA THR A 69 3.66 1.97 -7.25
C THR A 69 3.29 0.54 -7.67
N TYR A 70 4.23 -0.40 -7.54
CA TYR A 70 3.94 -1.82 -7.78
C TYR A 70 2.86 -2.34 -6.82
N SER A 71 2.95 -1.99 -5.53
CA SER A 71 1.98 -2.43 -4.52
C SER A 71 0.58 -1.87 -4.79
N ALA A 72 0.47 -0.59 -5.21
CA ALA A 72 -0.80 0.03 -5.56
C ALA A 72 -1.48 -0.71 -6.72
N ARG A 73 -0.76 -1.00 -7.80
CA ARG A 73 -1.27 -1.79 -8.94
C ARG A 73 -1.69 -3.20 -8.53
N LEU A 74 -0.85 -3.86 -7.72
CA LEU A 74 -1.19 -5.19 -7.22
C LEU A 74 -2.49 -5.18 -6.42
N PHE A 75 -2.71 -4.19 -5.55
CA PHE A 75 -3.92 -4.11 -4.73
C PHE A 75 -5.18 -3.83 -5.58
N GLU A 76 -5.05 -3.10 -6.68
CA GLU A 76 -6.11 -2.88 -7.66
C GLU A 76 -6.50 -4.19 -8.38
N GLU A 77 -5.51 -4.99 -8.79
CA GLU A 77 -5.72 -6.23 -9.53
C GLU A 77 -6.15 -7.40 -8.63
N LEU A 78 -5.73 -7.39 -7.37
CA LEU A 78 -5.80 -8.52 -6.44
C LEU A 78 -7.25 -8.96 -6.16
N GLU A 79 -8.20 -8.04 -6.10
CA GLU A 79 -9.61 -8.34 -5.88
C GLU A 79 -10.18 -9.15 -7.04
N THR A 80 -9.90 -8.73 -8.27
CA THR A 80 -10.34 -9.45 -9.48
C THR A 80 -9.65 -10.82 -9.59
N GLU A 81 -8.37 -10.91 -9.27
CA GLU A 81 -7.62 -12.15 -9.35
C GLU A 81 -8.08 -13.18 -8.32
N THR A 82 -8.39 -12.74 -7.13
CA THR A 82 -8.65 -13.64 -6.00
C THR A 82 -10.13 -13.79 -5.66
N ASP A 83 -11.01 -13.00 -6.24
CA ASP A 83 -12.43 -12.92 -5.83
C ASP A 83 -12.52 -12.71 -4.29
N GLN A 84 -11.69 -11.76 -3.79
CA GLN A 84 -11.64 -11.36 -2.38
C GLN A 84 -11.53 -9.85 -2.31
N ALA A 85 -12.56 -9.20 -1.75
CA ALA A 85 -12.55 -7.76 -1.56
C ALA A 85 -11.33 -7.30 -0.76
N THR A 86 -10.67 -6.25 -1.22
CA THR A 86 -9.53 -5.61 -0.56
C THR A 86 -9.91 -4.26 0.06
N GLY A 87 -11.04 -3.69 -0.38
CA GLY A 87 -11.43 -2.34 -0.06
C GLY A 87 -10.50 -1.28 -0.66
N TYR A 88 -9.68 -1.66 -1.66
CA TYR A 88 -8.79 -0.72 -2.33
C TYR A 88 -9.58 0.29 -3.17
N ARG A 89 -9.26 1.55 -3.01
CA ARG A 89 -9.80 2.66 -3.80
C ARG A 89 -8.80 3.81 -3.83
N THR A 90 -8.90 4.68 -4.81
CA THR A 90 -7.97 5.80 -5.08
C THR A 90 -8.66 7.17 -4.90
N PRO A 91 -8.93 7.59 -3.66
CA PRO A 91 -9.47 8.92 -3.41
C PRO A 91 -8.45 10.03 -3.65
N GLY A 92 -7.19 9.68 -3.88
CA GLY A 92 -6.07 10.60 -3.89
C GLY A 92 -5.57 10.96 -2.49
N SER A 93 -4.48 11.71 -2.45
CA SER A 93 -3.94 12.28 -1.21
C SER A 93 -3.50 13.73 -1.41
N ILE A 94 -3.52 14.49 -0.32
CA ILE A 94 -3.07 15.88 -0.30
C ILE A 94 -1.96 16.00 0.73
N SER A 95 -0.85 16.65 0.33
CA SER A 95 0.24 17.03 1.23
C SER A 95 0.31 18.55 1.29
N VAL A 96 0.27 19.10 2.50
CA VAL A 96 0.34 20.55 2.73
C VAL A 96 1.67 20.95 3.36
N ALA A 97 2.09 22.18 3.10
CA ALA A 97 3.27 22.80 3.71
C ALA A 97 2.85 24.05 4.50
N ALA A 98 3.18 24.09 5.78
CA ALA A 98 2.96 25.25 6.67
C ALA A 98 4.14 26.23 6.66
N ASP A 99 5.27 25.86 6.05
CA ASP A 99 6.46 26.71 5.92
C ASP A 99 7.17 26.48 4.58
N ARG A 100 8.11 27.39 4.26
CA ARG A 100 8.87 27.33 3.01
C ARG A 100 9.80 26.13 2.91
N GLU A 101 10.38 25.69 3.99
CA GLU A 101 11.33 24.57 4.00
C GLU A 101 10.60 23.28 3.62
N ARG A 102 9.44 23.05 4.23
CA ARG A 102 8.56 21.94 3.87
C ARG A 102 8.05 22.02 2.43
N TRP A 103 7.73 23.24 1.96
CA TRP A 103 7.32 23.43 0.58
C TRP A 103 8.41 23.06 -0.42
N GLU A 104 9.65 23.49 -0.18
CA GLU A 104 10.79 23.11 -1.03
C GLU A 104 11.07 21.59 -1.00
N GLU A 105 10.86 20.95 0.15
CA GLU A 105 10.96 19.49 0.26
C GLU A 105 9.90 18.80 -0.61
N LEU A 106 8.64 19.23 -0.54
CA LEU A 106 7.55 18.67 -1.32
C LEU A 106 7.80 18.84 -2.83
N LYS A 107 8.24 20.01 -3.27
CA LYS A 107 8.58 20.27 -4.68
C LYS A 107 9.70 19.37 -5.22
N ARG A 108 10.69 19.03 -4.41
CA ARG A 108 11.72 18.05 -4.81
C ARG A 108 11.11 16.67 -5.08
N GLY A 109 10.05 16.31 -4.36
CA GLY A 109 9.29 15.09 -4.60
C GLY A 109 8.65 15.03 -5.98
N ILE A 110 8.17 16.15 -6.54
CA ILE A 110 7.57 16.22 -7.88
C ILE A 110 8.57 15.75 -8.94
N SER A 111 9.82 16.23 -8.86
CA SER A 111 10.86 15.87 -9.83
C SER A 111 11.18 14.37 -9.80
N MET A 112 11.17 13.76 -8.61
CA MET A 112 11.38 12.31 -8.48
C MET A 112 10.17 11.53 -8.98
N ALA A 113 8.96 11.96 -8.66
CA ALA A 113 7.72 11.30 -9.06
C ALA A 113 7.60 11.18 -10.58
N SER A 114 7.96 12.22 -11.32
CA SER A 114 7.93 12.22 -12.79
C SER A 114 8.82 11.13 -13.40
N THR A 115 9.91 10.75 -12.73
CA THR A 115 10.84 9.70 -13.22
C THR A 115 10.27 8.29 -13.11
N VAL A 116 9.24 8.10 -12.29
CA VAL A 116 8.58 6.80 -12.05
C VAL A 116 7.11 6.78 -12.50
N GLY A 117 6.65 7.87 -13.11
CA GLY A 117 5.29 7.98 -13.65
C GLY A 117 4.21 8.15 -12.58
N VAL A 118 4.55 8.70 -11.42
CA VAL A 118 3.58 9.11 -10.40
C VAL A 118 3.10 10.52 -10.74
N GLU A 119 1.79 10.68 -10.94
CA GLU A 119 1.18 11.98 -11.16
C GLU A 119 1.12 12.77 -9.86
N ILE A 120 1.68 13.98 -9.89
CA ILE A 120 1.61 14.95 -8.78
C ILE A 120 1.37 16.32 -9.39
N ARG A 121 0.49 17.09 -8.80
CA ARG A 121 0.29 18.48 -9.17
C ARG A 121 0.23 19.40 -7.94
N GLU A 122 0.71 20.61 -8.13
CA GLU A 122 0.45 21.69 -7.19
C GLU A 122 -1.03 22.08 -7.28
N ILE A 123 -1.65 22.39 -6.16
CA ILE A 123 -3.01 22.88 -6.09
C ILE A 123 -3.06 24.20 -5.34
N GLU A 124 -3.93 25.10 -5.81
CA GLU A 124 -4.17 26.39 -5.17
C GLU A 124 -4.99 26.23 -3.89
N MET A 125 -4.93 27.22 -3.00
CA MET A 125 -5.63 27.16 -1.71
C MET A 125 -7.14 27.09 -1.84
N ASP A 126 -7.71 27.70 -2.89
CA ASP A 126 -9.13 27.62 -3.18
C ASP A 126 -9.53 26.20 -3.56
N GLU A 127 -8.76 25.56 -4.43
CA GLU A 127 -8.95 24.16 -4.82
C GLU A 127 -8.75 23.20 -3.63
N LEU A 128 -7.75 23.46 -2.76
CA LEU A 128 -7.57 22.72 -1.53
C LEU A 128 -8.81 22.78 -0.64
N SER A 129 -9.45 23.94 -0.54
CA SER A 129 -10.68 24.12 0.24
C SER A 129 -11.87 23.36 -0.34
N GLU A 130 -11.93 23.18 -1.67
CA GLU A 130 -12.94 22.32 -2.31
C GLU A 130 -12.74 20.84 -1.99
N PHE A 131 -11.50 20.34 -2.05
CA PHE A 131 -11.19 18.96 -1.69
C PHE A 131 -11.37 18.68 -0.19
N TRP A 132 -11.00 19.65 0.64
CA TRP A 132 -11.01 19.52 2.09
C TRP A 132 -11.65 20.75 2.76
N PRO A 133 -12.99 20.83 2.82
CA PRO A 133 -13.71 21.99 3.33
C PRO A 133 -13.44 22.36 4.78
N LEU A 134 -12.86 21.46 5.57
CA LEU A 134 -12.53 21.71 6.99
C LEU A 134 -11.08 22.19 7.17
N VAL A 135 -10.29 22.27 6.10
CA VAL A 135 -8.89 22.73 6.21
C VAL A 135 -8.86 24.25 6.42
N LYS A 136 -7.97 24.68 7.32
CA LYS A 136 -7.61 26.09 7.45
C LYS A 136 -6.41 26.35 6.54
N THR A 137 -6.52 27.32 5.64
CA THR A 137 -5.51 27.60 4.60
C THR A 137 -4.64 28.81 4.89
N ASP A 138 -5.01 29.67 5.85
CA ASP A 138 -4.36 30.97 6.11
C ASP A 138 -2.87 30.87 6.47
N ASP A 139 -2.44 29.76 7.00
CA ASP A 139 -1.07 29.47 7.44
C ASP A 139 -0.35 28.44 6.56
N LEU A 140 -0.92 28.10 5.40
CA LEU A 140 -0.30 27.22 4.42
C LEU A 140 0.40 27.99 3.32
N VAL A 141 1.56 27.49 2.90
CA VAL A 141 2.36 28.08 1.81
C VAL A 141 2.35 27.27 0.52
N GLY A 142 1.76 26.11 0.54
CA GLY A 142 1.60 25.26 -0.65
C GLY A 142 0.91 23.94 -0.36
N ALA A 143 0.35 23.33 -1.39
CA ALA A 143 -0.28 22.02 -1.34
C ALA A 143 0.01 21.24 -2.63
N LEU A 144 0.19 19.92 -2.48
CA LEU A 144 0.33 18.96 -3.56
C LEU A 144 -0.81 17.96 -3.51
N TYR A 145 -1.31 17.57 -4.67
CA TYR A 145 -2.30 16.53 -4.86
C TYR A 145 -1.70 15.36 -5.66
N ILE A 146 -1.91 14.15 -5.17
CA ILE A 146 -1.51 12.89 -5.81
C ILE A 146 -2.79 12.10 -6.07
N PRO A 147 -3.34 12.11 -7.30
CA PRO A 147 -4.65 11.53 -7.60
C PRO A 147 -4.71 10.02 -7.42
N ASP A 148 -3.62 9.32 -7.68
CA ASP A 148 -3.56 7.85 -7.67
C ASP A 148 -3.19 7.25 -6.30
N ASP A 149 -3.00 8.08 -5.28
CA ASP A 149 -2.83 7.57 -3.93
C ASP A 149 -4.12 6.93 -3.41
N GLY A 150 -3.97 5.79 -2.77
CA GLY A 150 -5.09 4.94 -2.38
C GLY A 150 -5.26 4.73 -0.88
N VAL A 151 -6.33 4.05 -0.59
CA VAL A 151 -6.60 3.45 0.72
C VAL A 151 -7.05 2.01 0.52
N THR A 152 -6.80 1.17 1.51
CA THR A 152 -7.20 -0.25 1.49
C THR A 152 -7.60 -0.70 2.89
N SER A 153 -8.32 -1.83 2.99
CA SER A 153 -8.46 -2.56 4.25
C SER A 153 -7.22 -3.45 4.45
N PRO A 154 -6.33 -3.17 5.41
CA PRO A 154 -5.11 -3.98 5.59
C PRO A 154 -5.39 -5.47 5.86
N VAL A 155 -6.47 -5.76 6.57
CA VAL A 155 -6.91 -7.13 6.86
C VAL A 155 -7.36 -7.82 5.58
N ASP A 156 -8.28 -7.20 4.83
CA ASP A 156 -8.85 -7.81 3.63
C ASP A 156 -7.81 -7.98 2.53
N THR A 157 -6.93 -7.00 2.34
CA THR A 157 -5.79 -7.10 1.40
C THR A 157 -4.87 -8.26 1.77
N THR A 158 -4.59 -8.45 3.06
CA THR A 158 -3.79 -9.58 3.52
C THR A 158 -4.50 -10.91 3.25
N MET A 159 -5.80 -10.98 3.48
CA MET A 159 -6.60 -12.19 3.20
C MET A 159 -6.66 -12.48 1.70
N ALA A 160 -6.73 -11.46 0.85
CA ALA A 160 -6.66 -11.61 -0.60
C ALA A 160 -5.30 -12.17 -1.05
N LEU A 161 -4.19 -11.65 -0.50
CA LEU A 161 -2.84 -12.19 -0.76
C LEU A 161 -2.73 -13.66 -0.34
N ILE A 162 -3.24 -14.03 0.83
CA ILE A 162 -3.26 -15.43 1.29
C ILE A 162 -4.13 -16.31 0.38
N LYS A 163 -5.29 -15.80 -0.07
CA LYS A 163 -6.15 -16.51 -1.01
C LYS A 163 -5.44 -16.72 -2.35
N GLY A 164 -4.79 -15.68 -2.88
CA GLY A 164 -3.98 -15.78 -4.10
C GLY A 164 -2.82 -16.78 -3.96
N ALA A 165 -2.14 -16.79 -2.82
CA ALA A 165 -1.07 -17.76 -2.54
C ALA A 165 -1.59 -19.21 -2.47
N ARG A 166 -2.83 -19.43 -2.06
CA ARG A 166 -3.45 -20.79 -2.00
C ARG A 166 -3.93 -21.28 -3.35
N ASN A 167 -4.18 -20.38 -4.28
CA ASN A 167 -4.67 -20.69 -5.63
C ASN A 167 -3.53 -21.01 -6.61
N GLY A 168 -2.29 -20.63 -6.29
CA GLY A 168 -1.06 -20.92 -7.06
C GLY A 168 -0.26 -22.03 -6.45
#